data_415852f10da1acc9bf18871ed4ce1396
#
_entry.id   415852f10da1acc9bf18871ed4ce1396
#
_cell.length_a   1.000
_cell.length_b   1.000
_cell.length_c   1.000
_cell.angle_alpha   90.00
_cell.angle_beta   90.00
_cell.angle_gamma   90.00
#
_symmetry.space_group_name_H-M   'P 1'
#
loop_
_entity.id
_entity.type
_entity.pdbx_description
1 polymer ?
#
loop_
_entity_poly.entity_id
_entity_poly.type
_entity_poly.pdbx_seq_one_letter_code
_entity_poly.pdbx_strand_id
1 'polypeptide(L)'
;MTTVHGGGGIFAHQRIAFLSQRRFPIAFDISMRQAAQAFPVVVFAHKLEDNSRKVMDISECVVGEDGGLTYRTLYKYHITDNRFADGAFRMEGEFRKENTPSPSLCAKLMRGGVPQEVLKRFTEGGKLS
;
A
#
# COMPACT_ATOMS: atom_id res chain seq x y z
N MET A 1 9.65 -9.20 -1.58
CA MET A 1 8.60 -8.53 -2.38
C MET A 1 7.83 -9.56 -3.18
N THR A 2 6.54 -9.43 -3.27
CA THR A 2 5.69 -10.28 -4.11
C THR A 2 4.63 -9.43 -4.80
N THR A 3 4.03 -9.96 -5.87
CA THR A 3 2.94 -9.31 -6.59
C THR A 3 1.70 -10.20 -6.61
N VAL A 4 0.53 -9.59 -6.43
CA VAL A 4 -0.77 -10.26 -6.52
C VAL A 4 -1.73 -9.43 -7.35
N HIS A 5 -2.66 -10.09 -8.03
CA HIS A 5 -3.74 -9.40 -8.72
C HIS A 5 -4.93 -9.20 -7.78
N GLY A 6 -5.43 -7.97 -7.70
CA GLY A 6 -6.57 -7.64 -6.83
C GLY A 6 -6.68 -6.15 -6.58
N GLY A 7 -7.55 -5.76 -5.66
CA GLY A 7 -7.61 -4.41 -5.12
C GLY A 7 -6.43 -4.14 -4.18
N GLY A 8 -6.31 -2.92 -3.65
CA GLY A 8 -5.21 -2.55 -2.75
C GLY A 8 -5.36 -3.12 -1.33
N GLY A 9 -4.38 -2.87 -0.50
CA GLY A 9 -4.40 -3.08 0.95
C GLY A 9 -4.86 -4.46 1.39
N ILE A 10 -6.00 -4.46 2.08
CA ILE A 10 -6.59 -5.67 2.66
C ILE A 10 -6.82 -6.79 1.62
N PHE A 11 -7.21 -6.44 0.41
CA PHE A 11 -7.49 -7.43 -0.65
C PHE A 11 -6.24 -8.20 -1.05
N ALA A 12 -5.08 -7.54 -1.08
CA ALA A 12 -3.80 -8.19 -1.36
C ALA A 12 -3.47 -9.23 -0.29
N HIS A 13 -3.61 -8.89 0.99
CA HIS A 13 -3.38 -9.80 2.10
C HIS A 13 -4.39 -10.95 2.12
N GLN A 14 -5.67 -10.67 1.86
CA GLN A 14 -6.70 -11.72 1.75
C GLN A 14 -6.36 -12.71 0.64
N ARG A 15 -5.88 -12.22 -0.50
CA ARG A 15 -5.48 -13.10 -1.61
C ARG A 15 -4.32 -14.00 -1.24
N ILE A 16 -3.31 -13.46 -0.56
CA ILE A 16 -2.15 -14.23 -0.09
C ILE A 16 -2.61 -15.28 0.93
N ALA A 17 -3.42 -14.88 1.90
CA ALA A 17 -3.95 -15.79 2.92
C ALA A 17 -4.77 -16.93 2.32
N PHE A 18 -5.63 -16.60 1.36
CA PHE A 18 -6.45 -17.58 0.65
C PHE A 18 -5.62 -18.59 -0.13
N LEU A 19 -4.59 -18.12 -0.83
CA LEU A 19 -3.67 -19.01 -1.56
C LEU A 19 -2.85 -19.89 -0.63
N SER A 20 -2.45 -19.37 0.51
CA SER A 20 -1.73 -20.10 1.55
C SER A 20 -2.54 -21.26 2.12
N GLN A 21 -3.85 -21.08 2.32
CA GLN A 21 -4.74 -22.12 2.84
C GLN A 21 -4.86 -23.35 1.95
N ARG A 22 -4.57 -23.23 0.66
CA ARG A 22 -4.57 -24.37 -0.26
C ARG A 22 -3.49 -25.40 0.06
N ARG A 23 -2.40 -24.97 0.68
CA ARG A 23 -1.25 -25.83 1.04
C ARG A 23 -1.23 -26.20 2.51
N PHE A 24 -1.66 -25.30 3.37
CA PHE A 24 -1.54 -25.44 4.81
C PHE A 24 -2.90 -25.21 5.48
N PRO A 25 -3.39 -26.17 6.31
CA PRO A 25 -4.67 -26.03 6.99
C PRO A 25 -4.55 -25.11 8.22
N ILE A 26 -4.22 -23.84 7.97
CA ILE A 26 -4.11 -22.80 9.01
C ILE A 26 -5.38 -21.94 8.96
N ALA A 27 -5.87 -21.50 10.12
CA ALA A 27 -7.02 -20.61 10.19
C ALA A 27 -6.78 -19.32 9.39
N PHE A 28 -7.81 -18.82 8.71
CA PHE A 28 -7.70 -17.68 7.80
C PHE A 28 -7.18 -16.42 8.49
N ASP A 29 -7.63 -16.13 9.71
CA ASP A 29 -7.18 -14.98 10.50
C ASP A 29 -5.68 -15.04 10.83
N ILE A 30 -5.14 -16.24 11.09
CA ILE A 30 -3.71 -16.45 11.31
C ILE A 30 -2.94 -16.22 10.02
N SER A 31 -3.42 -16.75 8.89
CA SER A 31 -2.81 -16.53 7.58
C SER A 31 -2.81 -15.05 7.19
N MET A 32 -3.87 -14.32 7.51
CA MET A 32 -3.96 -12.87 7.31
C MET A 32 -2.90 -12.12 8.10
N ARG A 33 -2.73 -12.44 9.38
CA ARG A 33 -1.70 -11.82 10.23
C ARG A 33 -0.29 -12.12 9.74
N GLN A 34 -0.03 -13.35 9.31
CA GLN A 34 1.26 -13.72 8.73
C GLN A 34 1.55 -12.94 7.45
N ALA A 35 0.56 -12.78 6.56
CA ALA A 35 0.69 -12.00 5.35
C ALA A 35 0.99 -10.52 5.67
N ALA A 36 0.28 -9.94 6.64
CA ALA A 36 0.48 -8.55 7.06
C ALA A 36 1.86 -8.32 7.68
N GLN A 37 2.37 -9.28 8.44
CA GLN A 37 3.72 -9.20 9.04
C GLN A 37 4.82 -9.37 8.00
N ALA A 38 4.62 -10.25 7.01
CA ALA A 38 5.59 -10.47 5.94
C ALA A 38 5.61 -9.30 4.94
N PHE A 39 4.45 -8.73 4.66
CA PHE A 39 4.28 -7.65 3.68
C PHE A 39 3.51 -6.48 4.32
N PRO A 40 4.17 -5.69 5.20
CA PRO A 40 3.50 -4.62 5.94
C PRO A 40 3.11 -3.44 5.06
N VAL A 41 3.69 -3.31 3.87
CA VAL A 41 3.39 -2.25 2.92
C VAL A 41 2.82 -2.84 1.65
N VAL A 42 1.70 -2.29 1.19
CA VAL A 42 1.06 -2.67 -0.07
C VAL A 42 1.03 -1.47 -0.99
N VAL A 43 1.56 -1.66 -2.19
CA VAL A 43 1.51 -0.66 -3.27
C VAL A 43 0.47 -1.14 -4.28
N PHE A 44 -0.59 -0.35 -4.47
CA PHE A 44 -1.65 -0.64 -5.42
C PHE A 44 -1.46 0.20 -6.69
N ALA A 45 -1.29 -0.48 -7.81
CA ALA A 45 -1.18 0.14 -9.12
C ALA A 45 -2.36 -0.28 -10.00
N HIS A 46 -2.88 0.64 -10.76
CA HIS A 46 -4.05 0.41 -11.60
C HIS A 46 -3.90 1.11 -12.97
N LYS A 47 -4.53 0.52 -13.97
CA LYS A 47 -4.64 1.11 -15.29
C LYS A 47 -5.89 1.98 -15.33
N LEU A 48 -5.72 3.25 -15.60
CA LEU A 48 -6.81 4.22 -15.68
C LEU A 48 -7.50 4.18 -17.07
N GLU A 49 -8.62 4.87 -17.15
CA GLU A 49 -9.43 4.94 -18.37
C GLU A 49 -8.68 5.55 -19.57
N ASP A 50 -7.69 6.40 -19.32
CA ASP A 50 -6.80 6.97 -20.34
C ASP A 50 -5.69 6.02 -20.79
N ASN A 51 -5.73 4.75 -20.37
CA ASN A 51 -4.72 3.72 -20.59
C ASN A 51 -3.38 3.95 -19.85
N SER A 52 -3.24 5.01 -19.07
CA SER A 52 -2.07 5.20 -18.23
C SER A 52 -2.09 4.26 -17.02
N ARG A 53 -0.91 3.83 -16.58
CA ARG A 53 -0.76 3.04 -15.35
C ARG A 53 -0.23 3.94 -14.26
N LYS A 54 -0.94 3.97 -13.14
CA LYS A 54 -0.58 4.80 -11.99
C LYS A 54 -0.54 3.96 -10.72
N VAL A 55 0.37 4.33 -9.82
CA VAL A 55 0.28 3.91 -8.43
C VAL A 55 -0.88 4.70 -7.81
N MET A 56 -1.92 4.00 -7.37
CA MET A 56 -3.12 4.62 -6.82
C MET A 56 -3.01 4.87 -5.33
N ASP A 57 -2.43 3.93 -4.61
CA ASP A 57 -2.16 4.12 -3.19
C ASP A 57 -0.98 3.30 -2.70
N ILE A 58 -0.42 3.75 -1.61
CA ILE A 58 0.57 3.03 -0.81
C ILE A 58 0.02 3.00 0.61
N SER A 59 -0.24 1.81 1.12
CA SER A 59 -0.82 1.59 2.44
C SER A 59 0.08 0.75 3.30
N GLU A 60 0.07 1.00 4.62
CA GLU A 60 0.67 0.08 5.58
C GLU A 60 -0.40 -0.69 6.33
N CYS A 61 -0.09 -1.90 6.71
CA CYS A 61 -0.90 -2.71 7.61
C CYS A 61 -0.23 -2.75 8.97
N VAL A 62 -0.97 -2.33 9.99
CA VAL A 62 -0.52 -2.38 11.40
C VAL A 62 -1.25 -3.51 12.10
N VAL A 63 -0.50 -4.41 12.71
CA VAL A 63 -1.05 -5.49 13.54
C VAL A 63 -1.18 -4.97 14.97
N GLY A 64 -2.40 -4.89 15.48
CA GLY A 64 -2.68 -4.46 16.85
C GLY A 64 -2.32 -5.52 17.89
N GLU A 65 -2.30 -5.13 19.15
CA GLU A 65 -2.03 -6.04 20.29
C GLU A 65 -3.05 -7.17 20.39
N ASP A 66 -4.29 -6.89 20.02
CA ASP A 66 -5.38 -7.86 19.96
C ASP A 66 -5.32 -8.79 18.73
N GLY A 67 -4.32 -8.61 17.87
CA GLY A 67 -4.19 -9.31 16.60
C GLY A 67 -5.05 -8.73 15.47
N GLY A 68 -5.78 -7.63 15.69
CA GLY A 68 -6.53 -6.94 14.67
C GLY A 68 -5.63 -6.23 13.66
N LEU A 69 -6.10 -6.15 12.41
CA LEU A 69 -5.36 -5.50 11.33
C LEU A 69 -5.98 -4.13 11.03
N THR A 70 -5.14 -3.10 10.99
CA THR A 70 -5.53 -1.74 10.61
C THR A 70 -4.74 -1.33 9.38
N TYR A 71 -5.43 -0.88 8.35
CA TYR A 71 -4.83 -0.40 7.10
C TYR A 71 -4.84 1.12 7.11
N ARG A 72 -3.64 1.71 6.92
CA ARG A 72 -3.45 3.16 6.85
C ARG A 72 -2.92 3.53 5.48
N THR A 73 -3.61 4.41 4.79
CA THR A 73 -3.12 4.95 3.53
C THR A 73 -2.04 5.98 3.83
N LEU A 74 -0.83 5.74 3.32
CA LEU A 74 0.30 6.65 3.46
C LEU A 74 0.30 7.69 2.33
N TYR A 75 0.09 7.21 1.10
CA TYR A 75 0.04 8.03 -0.09
C TYR A 75 -1.12 7.59 -0.97
N LYS A 76 -1.77 8.56 -1.61
CA LYS A 76 -2.89 8.30 -2.50
C LYS A 76 -2.84 9.21 -3.72
N TYR A 77 -3.14 8.65 -4.89
CA TYR A 77 -3.31 9.41 -6.12
C TYR A 77 -4.72 9.99 -6.16
N HIS A 78 -4.81 11.31 -6.25
CA HIS A 78 -6.07 12.05 -6.37
C HIS A 78 -6.25 12.51 -7.80
N ILE A 79 -7.33 12.04 -8.43
CA ILE A 79 -7.71 12.49 -9.77
C ILE A 79 -8.34 13.87 -9.63
N THR A 80 -7.70 14.87 -10.22
CA THR A 80 -8.13 16.28 -10.14
C THR A 80 -8.95 16.72 -11.33
N ASP A 81 -8.77 16.10 -12.49
CA ASP A 81 -9.48 16.44 -13.70
C ASP A 81 -9.59 15.25 -14.65
N ASN A 82 -10.76 15.14 -15.28
CA ASN A 82 -11.03 14.17 -16.33
C ASN A 82 -11.42 14.94 -17.57
N ARG A 83 -10.61 14.83 -18.63
CA ARG A 83 -10.88 15.52 -19.91
C ARG A 83 -11.06 14.52 -21.04
N PHE A 84 -12.02 14.79 -21.87
CA PHE A 84 -12.15 14.15 -23.16
C PHE A 84 -11.85 15.20 -24.23
N ALA A 85 -10.68 15.09 -24.88
CA ALA A 85 -10.23 16.01 -25.90
C ALA A 85 -9.59 15.24 -27.06
N ASP A 86 -9.82 15.68 -28.28
CA ASP A 86 -9.27 15.11 -29.52
C ASP A 86 -9.51 13.58 -29.64
N GLY A 87 -10.69 13.11 -29.20
CA GLY A 87 -11.06 11.71 -29.25
C GLY A 87 -10.35 10.82 -28.23
N ALA A 88 -9.60 11.40 -27.30
CA ALA A 88 -8.88 10.67 -26.25
C ALA A 88 -9.32 11.10 -24.86
N PHE A 89 -9.39 10.13 -23.97
CA PHE A 89 -9.63 10.35 -22.54
C PHE A 89 -8.30 10.69 -21.85
N ARG A 90 -8.27 11.78 -21.09
CA ARG A 90 -7.11 12.16 -20.28
C ARG A 90 -7.52 12.38 -18.83
N MET A 91 -6.81 11.72 -17.93
CA MET A 91 -7.00 11.85 -16.49
C MET A 91 -5.76 12.51 -15.90
N GLU A 92 -5.98 13.65 -15.25
CA GLU A 92 -4.92 14.37 -14.54
C GLU A 92 -5.13 14.21 -13.03
N GLY A 93 -4.04 14.16 -12.32
CA GLY A 93 -4.10 14.04 -10.87
C GLY A 93 -2.76 14.26 -10.21
N GLU A 94 -2.75 14.16 -8.91
CA GLU A 94 -1.54 14.30 -8.11
C GLU A 94 -1.46 13.24 -7.02
N PHE A 95 -0.24 12.86 -6.69
CA PHE A 95 0.06 11.92 -5.63
C PHE A 95 0.26 12.68 -4.32
N ARG A 96 -0.60 12.43 -3.34
CA ARG A 96 -0.61 13.14 -2.06
C ARG A 96 -0.25 12.23 -0.90
N LYS A 97 0.48 12.80 0.05
CA LYS A 97 0.72 12.17 1.35
C LYS A 97 -0.53 12.31 2.21
N GLU A 98 -1.04 11.18 2.72
CA GLU A 98 -2.22 11.13 3.59
C GLU A 98 -1.84 10.98 5.06
N ASN A 99 -0.86 10.11 5.36
CA ASN A 99 -0.42 9.82 6.72
C ASN A 99 1.10 9.59 6.77
N THR A 100 1.67 9.76 7.94
CA THR A 100 3.04 9.35 8.21
C THR A 100 3.11 7.86 8.50
N PRO A 101 4.22 7.18 8.14
CA PRO A 101 4.42 5.79 8.54
C PRO A 101 4.37 5.62 10.06
N SER A 102 3.86 4.49 10.52
CA SER A 102 3.83 4.17 11.95
C SER A 102 5.25 4.05 12.51
N PRO A 103 5.44 4.27 13.82
CA PRO A 103 6.74 4.06 14.47
C PRO A 103 7.27 2.64 14.28
N SER A 104 6.39 1.64 14.27
CA SER A 104 6.79 0.24 14.06
C SER A 104 7.32 -0.01 12.64
N LEU A 105 6.71 0.61 11.63
CA LEU A 105 7.21 0.54 10.26
C LEU A 105 8.54 1.25 10.11
N CYS A 106 8.68 2.45 10.70
CA CYS A 106 9.94 3.19 10.69
C CYS A 106 11.07 2.37 11.34
N ALA A 107 10.82 1.74 12.48
CA ALA A 107 11.79 0.88 13.15
C ALA A 107 12.19 -0.31 12.27
N LYS A 108 11.23 -0.91 11.58
CA LYS A 108 11.47 -2.03 10.66
C LYS A 108 12.33 -1.61 9.47
N LEU A 109 12.06 -0.44 8.92
CA LEU A 109 12.83 0.12 7.81
C LEU A 109 14.27 0.44 8.24
N MET A 110 14.46 1.00 9.43
CA MET A 110 15.80 1.26 9.98
C MET A 110 16.59 -0.03 10.14
N ARG A 111 15.99 -1.08 10.68
CA ARG A 111 16.64 -2.40 10.79
C ARG A 111 16.98 -3.00 9.43
N GLY A 112 16.20 -2.67 8.41
CA GLY A 112 16.47 -3.07 7.03
C GLY A 112 17.54 -2.25 6.33
N GLY A 113 18.12 -1.25 6.99
CA GLY A 113 19.22 -0.45 6.46
C GLY A 113 18.81 0.87 5.80
N VAL A 114 17.56 1.30 5.96
CA VAL A 114 17.11 2.60 5.42
C VAL A 114 17.76 3.73 6.24
N PRO A 115 18.47 4.68 5.58
CA PRO A 115 19.11 5.79 6.30
C PRO A 115 18.10 6.68 7.01
N GLN A 116 18.50 7.20 8.18
CA GLN A 116 17.65 8.06 8.98
C GLN A 116 17.19 9.33 8.25
N GLU A 117 18.05 9.88 7.40
CA GLU A 117 17.73 11.05 6.57
C GLU A 117 16.57 10.78 5.59
N VAL A 118 16.52 9.57 5.04
CA VAL A 118 15.43 9.15 4.16
C VAL A 118 14.13 9.03 4.96
N LEU A 119 14.19 8.43 6.15
CA LEU A 119 13.02 8.29 7.02
C LEU A 119 12.45 9.63 7.46
N LYS A 120 13.29 10.62 7.73
CA LYS A 120 12.84 11.98 8.08
C LYS A 120 11.95 12.59 7.00
N ARG A 121 12.25 12.35 5.72
CA ARG A 121 11.44 12.85 4.60
C ARG A 121 10.03 12.31 4.65
N PHE A 122 9.84 11.08 5.11
CA PHE A 122 8.52 10.47 5.23
C PHE A 122 7.78 10.88 6.48
N THR A 123 8.48 11.21 7.57
CA THR A 123 7.88 11.57 8.85
C THR A 123 7.60 13.06 8.99
N GLU A 124 8.37 13.95 8.34
CA GLU A 124 8.29 15.41 8.49
C GLU A 124 7.36 16.10 7.49
N GLY A 125 6.52 15.37 6.77
CA GLY A 125 5.52 15.98 5.90
C GLY A 125 6.06 16.66 4.64
N GLY A 126 7.29 16.34 4.24
CA GLY A 126 7.88 16.86 3.01
C GLY A 126 7.13 16.43 1.76
N LYS A 127 7.01 17.32 0.79
CA LYS A 127 6.49 16.95 -0.54
C LYS A 127 7.45 15.94 -1.16
N LEU A 128 6.87 14.88 -1.74
CA LEU A 128 7.61 14.03 -2.67
C LEU A 128 7.94 14.87 -3.91
N SER A 129 9.12 15.33 -3.95
CA SER A 129 9.65 15.98 -5.16
C SER A 129 10.50 15.00 -5.94
#